data_f68f62d440a91d75ba872621e9a070aa
#
_entry.id   f68f62d440a91d75ba872621e9a070aa
#
_cell.length_a   1.000
_cell.length_b   1.000
_cell.length_c   1.000
_cell.angle_alpha   90.00
_cell.angle_beta   90.00
_cell.angle_gamma   90.00
#
_symmetry.space_group_name_H-M   'P 1'
#
loop_
_entity.id
_entity.type
_entity.pdbx_description
1 polymer ?
#
loop_
_entity_poly.entity_id
_entity_poly.type
_entity_poly.pdbx_seq_one_letter_code
_entity_poly.pdbx_strand_id
1 'polypeptide(L)'
;MVSGIGYEPGRAPGARAAVVDGPGDGVYGDGMYGEALHGADGGPFGAVRGYGSYDNGVPYGLADGPAHGGGVELAGRTAEEVLAGYLHRQSAEFLRSLRLHREAGPDAAGAGEAARQLRRAARRISATLHTFRPLTEEIWADQLRAELGWLSGTLAREQACAARRDQLMAALQRLTGRGERIERAAERGGRGGRGARSAREARPAASTATPGASTGSTGAAYAAPPAAATEPDAESALAAGAARAGALLDRQLTLARTRAHSAALQALGSSRFHAVADALAVLASEAPLARRAGEVSAAEALPPLAELAHRRLAEAVATLPLARAGHPYNADALAVDPRQDAPWHQVRLLVRLSHYGQEVVAPDAVDSRLTESGLALEHHRDAAEAAAAAAAAARTPRIAPATAYALGVLHADQRHEVEAARYAFGRVWLPGPSVERTG
;
A
#
# COMPACT_ATOMS: atom_id res chain seq x y z
N MET A 1 60.65 10.93 -54.16
CA MET A 1 59.85 11.48 -55.29
C MET A 1 58.40 11.20 -55.04
N VAL A 2 57.61 12.25 -55.04
CA VAL A 2 56.23 12.44 -55.31
C VAL A 2 55.33 12.11 -54.07
N SER A 3 54.97 13.07 -53.27
CA SER A 3 53.83 14.05 -53.35
C SER A 3 52.49 13.30 -53.40
N GLY A 4 51.71 13.43 -52.42
CA GLY A 4 50.86 14.47 -52.22
C GLY A 4 49.44 14.16 -51.81
N ILE A 5 48.86 15.09 -51.31
CA ILE A 5 47.45 15.53 -51.31
C ILE A 5 46.56 14.85 -50.29
N GLY A 6 46.27 15.65 -49.26
CA GLY A 6 45.20 15.47 -48.31
C GLY A 6 43.83 15.66 -48.91
N TYR A 7 42.88 15.02 -48.29
CA TYR A 7 41.46 15.35 -48.50
C TYR A 7 40.74 15.35 -47.11
N GLU A 8 40.38 16.55 -46.68
CA GLU A 8 39.38 16.73 -45.62
C GLU A 8 38.00 16.51 -46.19
N PRO A 9 37.09 15.78 -45.53
CA PRO A 9 35.66 15.91 -45.84
C PRO A 9 34.96 16.80 -44.82
N GLY A 10 34.24 17.69 -45.39
CA GLY A 10 33.47 18.78 -44.78
C GLY A 10 32.43 18.36 -43.75
N ARG A 11 32.29 19.27 -42.85
CA ARG A 11 31.28 19.42 -41.83
C ARG A 11 29.90 19.61 -42.45
N ALA A 12 28.93 18.69 -42.23
CA ALA A 12 27.52 18.91 -42.55
C ALA A 12 26.79 19.46 -41.34
N PRO A 13 25.79 20.33 -41.50
CA PRO A 13 25.12 21.06 -40.41
C PRO A 13 24.07 20.19 -39.70
N GLY A 14 23.94 20.44 -38.40
CA GLY A 14 23.09 19.74 -37.49
C GLY A 14 21.60 19.75 -37.83
N ALA A 15 20.99 18.62 -37.78
CA ALA A 15 19.57 18.44 -37.56
C ALA A 15 19.30 18.36 -36.05
N ARG A 16 18.71 19.43 -35.49
CA ARG A 16 18.11 19.40 -34.16
C ARG A 16 16.88 18.50 -34.24
N ALA A 17 16.97 17.31 -33.71
CA ALA A 17 15.79 16.53 -33.38
C ALA A 17 15.10 17.23 -32.20
N ALA A 18 13.87 17.68 -32.39
CA ALA A 18 12.99 18.13 -31.33
C ALA A 18 12.67 16.93 -30.41
N VAL A 19 13.15 17.01 -29.19
CA VAL A 19 12.70 16.16 -28.13
C VAL A 19 11.27 16.59 -27.79
N VAL A 20 10.31 15.77 -28.19
CA VAL A 20 8.93 15.88 -27.72
C VAL A 20 8.95 15.30 -26.32
N ASP A 21 8.90 16.17 -25.30
CA ASP A 21 8.58 15.80 -23.94
C ASP A 21 7.16 15.21 -23.92
N GLY A 22 7.07 13.89 -23.96
CA GLY A 22 5.88 13.16 -23.57
C GLY A 22 5.75 13.20 -22.05
N PRO A 23 4.50 13.22 -21.51
CA PRO A 23 4.30 13.18 -20.07
C PRO A 23 4.96 11.94 -19.49
N GLY A 24 5.96 12.15 -18.62
CA GLY A 24 6.72 11.09 -17.99
C GLY A 24 5.77 10.16 -17.23
N ASP A 25 5.60 8.97 -17.75
CA ASP A 25 5.09 7.83 -17.01
C ASP A 25 6.06 7.60 -15.85
N GLY A 26 5.66 8.00 -14.65
CA GLY A 26 6.38 7.71 -13.41
C GLY A 26 6.37 6.22 -13.18
N VAL A 27 7.28 5.53 -13.85
CA VAL A 27 7.58 4.13 -13.60
C VAL A 27 8.29 4.08 -12.24
N TYR A 28 7.51 3.83 -11.19
CA TYR A 28 8.04 3.46 -9.89
C TYR A 28 8.70 2.08 -10.03
N GLY A 29 9.97 2.09 -10.35
CA GLY A 29 10.78 0.89 -10.46
C GLY A 29 11.08 0.30 -9.08
N ASP A 30 10.71 -0.95 -8.93
CA ASP A 30 10.83 -1.79 -7.73
C ASP A 30 12.27 -2.29 -7.46
N GLY A 31 13.27 -1.58 -7.97
CA GLY A 31 14.67 -2.04 -7.99
C GLY A 31 15.55 -1.64 -6.80
N MET A 32 15.06 -0.95 -5.76
CA MET A 32 15.92 -0.33 -4.75
C MET A 32 15.90 -0.96 -3.35
N TYR A 33 15.49 -2.21 -3.20
CA TYR A 33 15.56 -2.87 -1.89
C TYR A 33 16.98 -3.21 -1.42
N GLY A 34 17.97 -3.19 -2.32
CA GLY A 34 19.37 -3.47 -1.99
C GLY A 34 20.10 -2.31 -1.29
N GLU A 35 19.82 -1.08 -1.68
CA GLU A 35 20.60 0.08 -1.19
C GLU A 35 20.06 0.70 0.11
N ALA A 36 18.75 0.61 0.38
CA ALA A 36 18.17 1.23 1.57
C ALA A 36 18.58 0.56 2.90
N LEU A 37 19.17 -0.64 2.86
CA LEU A 37 19.61 -1.36 4.05
C LEU A 37 21.12 -1.27 4.32
N HIS A 38 21.92 -0.71 3.40
CA HIS A 38 23.35 -0.53 3.58
C HIS A 38 23.76 0.81 4.20
N GLY A 39 22.85 1.75 4.35
CA GLY A 39 23.12 3.10 4.86
C GLY A 39 22.86 3.29 6.36
N ALA A 40 23.29 2.38 7.22
CA ALA A 40 23.07 2.48 8.67
C ALA A 40 24.22 3.16 9.44
N ASP A 41 25.09 3.92 8.77
CA ASP A 41 26.04 4.80 9.43
C ASP A 41 25.80 6.24 8.98
N GLY A 42 25.10 7.00 9.82
CA GLY A 42 25.20 8.44 10.03
C GLY A 42 24.87 9.36 8.86
N GLY A 43 23.61 9.43 8.39
CA GLY A 43 23.17 10.51 7.50
C GLY A 43 21.63 10.66 7.47
N PRO A 44 21.09 11.88 7.26
CA PRO A 44 19.66 12.11 7.31
C PRO A 44 18.97 11.44 6.11
N PHE A 45 18.01 10.61 6.41
CA PHE A 45 16.96 10.01 5.59
C PHE A 45 17.03 10.27 4.07
N GLY A 46 17.71 9.38 3.33
CA GLY A 46 17.56 9.27 1.89
C GLY A 46 16.15 8.78 1.55
N ALA A 47 15.46 9.48 0.65
CA ALA A 47 14.12 9.14 0.22
C ALA A 47 14.05 7.71 -0.32
N VAL A 48 13.39 6.82 0.39
CA VAL A 48 13.05 5.48 -0.07
C VAL A 48 12.02 5.60 -1.18
N ARG A 49 12.46 5.58 -2.44
CA ARG A 49 11.59 5.43 -3.60
C ARG A 49 11.52 3.95 -3.96
N GLY A 50 10.40 3.33 -3.69
CA GLY A 50 10.14 1.96 -4.15
C GLY A 50 9.10 1.26 -3.28
N TYR A 51 7.86 1.22 -3.76
CA TYR A 51 6.79 0.48 -3.11
C TYR A 51 6.60 -0.84 -3.84
N GLY A 52 7.03 -1.93 -3.21
CA GLY A 52 6.66 -3.27 -3.65
C GLY A 52 5.21 -3.55 -3.29
N SER A 53 4.47 -4.06 -4.25
CA SER A 53 3.11 -4.55 -4.07
C SER A 53 3.06 -5.75 -3.15
N TYR A 54 2.04 -5.81 -2.31
CA TYR A 54 1.90 -6.82 -1.27
C TYR A 54 0.59 -7.59 -1.36
N ASP A 55 0.61 -8.71 -0.73
CA ASP A 55 -0.44 -9.68 -0.61
C ASP A 55 -1.64 -9.12 0.17
N ASN A 56 -2.73 -8.86 -0.53
CA ASN A 56 -3.98 -8.45 0.09
C ASN A 56 -4.75 -9.69 0.53
N GLY A 57 -5.00 -9.81 1.81
CA GLY A 57 -6.21 -10.45 2.30
C GLY A 57 -6.15 -11.92 2.64
N VAL A 58 -5.01 -12.44 3.09
CA VAL A 58 -5.06 -13.63 3.95
C VAL A 58 -4.46 -13.24 5.28
N PRO A 59 -5.17 -13.45 6.40
CA PRO A 59 -4.53 -13.32 7.70
C PRO A 59 -3.26 -14.16 7.67
N TYR A 60 -2.25 -13.75 8.42
CA TYR A 60 -1.11 -14.59 8.74
C TYR A 60 -1.65 -15.84 9.51
N GLY A 61 -2.57 -16.54 8.88
CA GLY A 61 -3.14 -17.77 9.36
C GLY A 61 -2.07 -18.84 9.23
N LEU A 62 -1.79 -19.48 10.32
CA LEU A 62 -1.24 -20.82 10.37
C LEU A 62 -1.85 -21.63 9.23
N ALA A 63 -1.06 -21.93 8.20
CA ALA A 63 -1.41 -23.03 7.34
C ALA A 63 -1.37 -24.25 8.28
N ASP A 64 -2.54 -24.87 8.48
CA ASP A 64 -2.63 -26.21 9.01
C ASP A 64 -1.89 -27.16 8.08
N GLY A 65 -0.58 -27.18 8.24
CA GLY A 65 0.23 -28.33 7.91
C GLY A 65 0.16 -29.26 9.13
N PRO A 66 0.32 -30.57 8.97
CA PRO A 66 0.20 -31.49 10.08
C PRO A 66 1.08 -31.01 11.23
N ALA A 67 0.46 -30.82 12.38
CA ALA A 67 1.11 -30.43 13.63
C ALA A 67 2.19 -31.48 13.98
N HIS A 68 3.39 -31.26 13.47
CA HIS A 68 4.57 -31.86 14.05
C HIS A 68 4.96 -30.92 15.19
N GLY A 69 4.48 -31.24 16.36
CA GLY A 69 4.91 -30.65 17.63
C GLY A 69 6.40 -30.87 17.81
N GLY A 70 7.17 -29.87 17.43
CA GLY A 70 8.59 -29.79 17.58
C GLY A 70 8.96 -28.34 17.57
N GLY A 71 8.92 -27.69 18.74
CA GLY A 71 9.62 -26.43 18.93
C GLY A 71 11.03 -26.58 18.41
N VAL A 72 11.55 -25.61 17.65
CA VAL A 72 12.95 -25.65 17.22
C VAL A 72 13.78 -25.55 18.48
N GLU A 73 14.22 -26.70 18.97
CA GLU A 73 15.13 -26.75 20.10
C GLU A 73 16.49 -26.23 19.60
N LEU A 74 16.86 -25.04 20.03
CA LEU A 74 18.14 -24.42 19.69
C LEU A 74 19.28 -25.07 20.45
N ALA A 75 18.97 -25.71 21.60
CA ALA A 75 19.94 -26.36 22.43
C ALA A 75 20.57 -27.56 21.72
N GLY A 76 21.89 -27.62 21.73
CA GLY A 76 22.65 -28.70 21.09
C GLY A 76 22.77 -28.65 19.57
N ARG A 77 22.23 -27.62 18.92
CA ARG A 77 22.35 -27.41 17.46
C ARG A 77 23.28 -26.24 17.14
N THR A 78 23.92 -26.32 15.99
CA THR A 78 24.69 -25.18 15.45
C THR A 78 23.79 -24.15 14.78
N ALA A 79 24.26 -22.92 14.66
CA ALA A 79 23.53 -21.88 13.93
C ALA A 79 23.32 -22.26 12.47
N GLU A 80 24.30 -22.98 11.86
CA GLU A 80 24.20 -23.52 10.50
C GLU A 80 23.02 -24.48 10.36
N GLU A 81 22.89 -25.48 11.23
CA GLU A 81 21.82 -26.49 11.17
C GLU A 81 20.43 -25.85 11.24
N VAL A 82 20.25 -24.83 12.09
CA VAL A 82 18.94 -24.15 12.25
C VAL A 82 18.64 -23.28 11.03
N LEU A 83 19.61 -22.45 10.60
CA LEU A 83 19.43 -21.57 9.45
C LEU A 83 19.29 -22.34 8.14
N ALA A 84 20.14 -23.34 7.90
CA ALA A 84 20.04 -24.19 6.72
C ALA A 84 18.70 -24.91 6.67
N GLY A 85 18.27 -25.54 7.78
CA GLY A 85 16.98 -26.19 7.85
C GLY A 85 15.80 -25.27 7.60
N TYR A 86 15.84 -24.02 8.07
CA TYR A 86 14.81 -23.03 7.77
C TYR A 86 14.84 -22.61 6.29
N LEU A 87 16.00 -22.24 5.77
CA LEU A 87 16.18 -21.80 4.38
C LEU A 87 15.82 -22.90 3.37
N HIS A 88 16.18 -24.16 3.64
CA HIS A 88 15.80 -25.32 2.82
C HIS A 88 14.27 -25.45 2.73
N ARG A 89 13.56 -25.37 3.86
CA ARG A 89 12.09 -25.43 3.87
C ARG A 89 11.46 -24.29 3.05
N GLN A 90 11.96 -23.06 3.22
CA GLN A 90 11.42 -21.90 2.49
C GLN A 90 11.73 -21.96 0.99
N SER A 91 12.90 -22.46 0.62
CA SER A 91 13.27 -22.65 -0.79
C SER A 91 12.46 -23.75 -1.46
N ALA A 92 12.23 -24.86 -0.77
CA ALA A 92 11.35 -25.93 -1.25
C ALA A 92 9.90 -25.43 -1.43
N GLU A 93 9.41 -24.60 -0.50
CA GLU A 93 8.09 -23.98 -0.61
C GLU A 93 8.01 -23.00 -1.79
N PHE A 94 9.05 -22.21 -2.01
CA PHE A 94 9.14 -21.33 -3.17
C PHE A 94 9.08 -22.13 -4.48
N LEU A 95 9.90 -23.16 -4.62
CA LEU A 95 9.97 -23.99 -5.84
C LEU A 95 8.66 -24.74 -6.08
N ARG A 96 8.00 -25.23 -5.01
CA ARG A 96 6.66 -25.85 -5.10
C ARG A 96 5.62 -24.84 -5.58
N SER A 97 5.58 -23.65 -4.98
CA SER A 97 4.65 -22.59 -5.36
C SER A 97 4.90 -22.13 -6.80
N LEU A 98 6.16 -22.08 -7.24
CA LEU A 98 6.52 -21.77 -8.62
C LEU A 98 5.97 -22.81 -9.59
N ARG A 99 6.10 -24.10 -9.27
CA ARG A 99 5.55 -25.18 -10.09
C ARG A 99 4.03 -25.04 -10.21
N LEU A 100 3.33 -24.89 -9.07
CA LEU A 100 1.88 -24.69 -9.05
C LEU A 100 1.44 -23.46 -9.87
N HIS A 101 2.17 -22.37 -9.79
CA HIS A 101 1.89 -21.17 -10.57
C HIS A 101 2.02 -21.42 -12.09
N ARG A 102 3.01 -22.20 -12.50
CA ARG A 102 3.21 -22.57 -13.92
C ARG A 102 2.16 -23.56 -14.43
N GLU A 103 1.74 -24.51 -13.59
CA GLU A 103 0.73 -25.54 -13.91
C GLU A 103 -0.68 -24.96 -13.95
N ALA A 104 -1.00 -24.00 -13.10
CA ALA A 104 -2.34 -23.40 -13.01
C ALA A 104 -2.71 -22.51 -14.22
N GLY A 105 -1.73 -22.09 -15.01
CA GLY A 105 -1.97 -21.15 -16.12
C GLY A 105 -2.33 -19.72 -15.64
N PRO A 106 -2.29 -18.73 -16.53
CA PRO A 106 -2.39 -17.32 -16.15
C PRO A 106 -3.76 -16.88 -15.60
N ASP A 107 -4.84 -17.58 -15.95
CA ASP A 107 -6.21 -17.15 -15.65
C ASP A 107 -6.89 -17.92 -14.51
N ALA A 108 -6.20 -18.88 -13.91
CA ALA A 108 -6.78 -19.67 -12.84
C ALA A 108 -6.66 -18.97 -11.47
N ALA A 109 -7.72 -19.07 -10.64
CA ALA A 109 -7.71 -18.58 -9.26
C ALA A 109 -6.54 -19.19 -8.45
N GLY A 110 -6.15 -20.43 -8.76
CA GLY A 110 -5.00 -21.11 -8.18
C GLY A 110 -3.66 -20.46 -8.49
N ALA A 111 -3.50 -19.82 -9.66
CA ALA A 111 -2.27 -19.10 -10.02
C ALA A 111 -2.05 -17.91 -9.09
N GLY A 112 -3.10 -17.20 -8.72
CA GLY A 112 -3.03 -16.10 -7.78
C GLY A 112 -2.56 -16.53 -6.38
N GLU A 113 -3.08 -17.64 -5.85
CA GLU A 113 -2.65 -18.18 -4.56
C GLU A 113 -1.21 -18.69 -4.62
N ALA A 114 -0.85 -19.43 -5.66
CA ALA A 114 0.52 -19.88 -5.85
C ALA A 114 1.52 -18.70 -5.92
N ALA A 115 1.18 -17.62 -6.62
CA ALA A 115 1.99 -16.40 -6.64
C ALA A 115 2.10 -15.74 -5.25
N ARG A 116 1.04 -15.77 -4.44
CA ARG A 116 1.09 -15.28 -3.04
C ARG A 116 2.03 -16.11 -2.19
N GLN A 117 1.94 -17.44 -2.26
CA GLN A 117 2.80 -18.37 -1.51
C GLN A 117 4.27 -18.21 -1.93
N LEU A 118 4.54 -18.12 -3.23
CA LEU A 118 5.88 -17.87 -3.76
C LEU A 118 6.47 -16.58 -3.18
N ARG A 119 5.71 -15.48 -3.18
CA ARG A 119 6.17 -14.21 -2.59
C ARG A 119 6.34 -14.28 -1.08
N ARG A 120 5.51 -15.06 -0.37
CA ARG A 120 5.68 -15.31 1.06
C ARG A 120 7.03 -16.00 1.35
N ALA A 121 7.32 -17.07 0.64
CA ALA A 121 8.59 -17.79 0.76
C ALA A 121 9.79 -16.88 0.42
N ALA A 122 9.70 -16.13 -0.69
CA ALA A 122 10.74 -15.16 -1.08
C ALA A 122 11.02 -14.12 0.01
N ARG A 123 9.96 -13.58 0.66
CA ARG A 123 10.11 -12.63 1.76
C ARG A 123 10.75 -13.24 3.00
N ARG A 124 10.38 -14.49 3.35
CA ARG A 124 11.02 -15.21 4.47
C ARG A 124 12.50 -15.43 4.21
N ILE A 125 12.85 -15.92 3.03
CA ILE A 125 14.26 -16.11 2.64
C ILE A 125 15.00 -14.78 2.71
N SER A 126 14.49 -13.74 2.06
CA SER A 126 15.13 -12.42 2.03
C SER A 126 15.30 -11.81 3.43
N ALA A 127 14.29 -11.94 4.30
CA ALA A 127 14.36 -11.42 5.66
C ALA A 127 15.36 -12.22 6.53
N THR A 128 15.38 -13.55 6.40
CA THR A 128 16.34 -14.41 7.10
C THR A 128 17.77 -14.07 6.71
N LEU A 129 18.06 -13.98 5.40
CA LEU A 129 19.36 -13.59 4.89
C LEU A 129 19.78 -12.18 5.35
N HIS A 130 18.83 -11.26 5.56
CA HIS A 130 19.12 -9.94 6.11
C HIS A 130 19.41 -9.99 7.61
N THR A 131 18.51 -10.61 8.40
CA THR A 131 18.59 -10.62 9.86
C THR A 131 19.83 -11.38 10.32
N PHE A 132 20.14 -12.50 9.68
CA PHE A 132 21.27 -13.36 10.02
C PHE A 132 22.47 -13.19 9.07
N ARG A 133 22.58 -12.05 8.40
CA ARG A 133 23.64 -11.71 7.44
C ARG A 133 25.05 -12.03 7.95
N PRO A 134 25.39 -11.78 9.23
CA PRO A 134 26.69 -12.14 9.73
C PRO A 134 27.03 -13.64 9.68
N LEU A 135 26.04 -14.52 9.55
CA LEU A 135 26.18 -15.97 9.50
C LEU A 135 26.03 -16.54 8.08
N THR A 136 25.91 -15.66 7.07
CA THR A 136 25.74 -16.04 5.66
C THR A 136 26.96 -15.60 4.85
N GLU A 137 27.13 -16.17 3.66
CA GLU A 137 28.05 -15.62 2.64
C GLU A 137 27.47 -14.30 2.13
N GLU A 138 28.00 -13.18 2.61
CA GLU A 138 27.38 -11.84 2.50
C GLU A 138 27.09 -11.43 1.06
N ILE A 139 28.07 -11.60 0.14
CA ILE A 139 27.91 -11.17 -1.26
C ILE A 139 26.81 -11.97 -1.94
N TRP A 140 26.80 -13.27 -1.74
CA TRP A 140 25.78 -14.15 -2.29
C TRP A 140 24.38 -13.84 -1.70
N ALA A 141 24.30 -13.66 -0.39
CA ALA A 141 23.07 -13.33 0.29
C ALA A 141 22.46 -12.00 -0.20
N ASP A 142 23.27 -10.96 -0.36
CA ASP A 142 22.82 -9.66 -0.85
C ASP A 142 22.37 -9.73 -2.31
N GLN A 143 23.07 -10.48 -3.16
CA GLN A 143 22.66 -10.72 -4.55
C GLN A 143 21.31 -11.45 -4.61
N LEU A 144 21.17 -12.57 -3.89
CA LEU A 144 19.90 -13.31 -3.88
C LEU A 144 18.74 -12.46 -3.34
N ARG A 145 18.97 -11.65 -2.30
CA ARG A 145 17.95 -10.72 -1.77
C ARG A 145 17.49 -9.69 -2.81
N ALA A 146 18.42 -9.11 -3.56
CA ALA A 146 18.10 -8.18 -4.64
C ALA A 146 17.26 -8.84 -5.74
N GLU A 147 17.62 -10.06 -6.14
CA GLU A 147 16.89 -10.83 -7.13
C GLU A 147 15.49 -11.25 -6.66
N LEU A 148 15.36 -11.69 -5.41
CA LEU A 148 14.06 -12.02 -4.80
C LEU A 148 13.16 -10.77 -4.67
N GLY A 149 13.74 -9.60 -4.37
CA GLY A 149 13.05 -8.32 -4.37
C GLY A 149 12.48 -7.97 -5.74
N TRP A 150 13.31 -8.04 -6.77
CA TRP A 150 12.89 -7.82 -8.15
C TRP A 150 11.75 -8.74 -8.58
N LEU A 151 11.89 -10.05 -8.35
CA LEU A 151 10.90 -11.05 -8.74
C LEU A 151 9.58 -10.84 -7.98
N SER A 152 9.67 -10.70 -6.65
CA SER A 152 8.49 -10.48 -5.80
C SER A 152 7.73 -9.23 -6.20
N GLY A 153 8.43 -8.13 -6.48
CA GLY A 153 7.83 -6.89 -6.92
C GLY A 153 7.15 -7.02 -8.28
N THR A 154 7.78 -7.69 -9.22
CA THR A 154 7.22 -7.89 -10.56
C THR A 154 5.93 -8.72 -10.50
N LEU A 155 5.94 -9.83 -9.77
CA LEU A 155 4.76 -10.71 -9.64
C LEU A 155 3.63 -10.05 -8.80
N ALA A 156 3.97 -9.13 -7.93
CA ALA A 156 2.98 -8.49 -7.07
C ALA A 156 2.14 -7.42 -7.77
N ARG A 157 2.69 -6.76 -8.79
CA ARG A 157 2.06 -5.58 -9.42
C ARG A 157 0.68 -5.85 -10.02
N GLU A 158 0.49 -6.99 -10.64
CA GLU A 158 -0.80 -7.37 -11.23
C GLU A 158 -1.90 -7.44 -10.16
N GLN A 159 -1.65 -8.20 -9.10
CA GLN A 159 -2.60 -8.37 -8.00
C GLN A 159 -2.86 -7.06 -7.26
N ALA A 160 -1.81 -6.23 -7.08
CA ALA A 160 -1.96 -4.93 -6.46
C ALA A 160 -2.84 -3.98 -7.29
N CYS A 161 -2.72 -4.00 -8.62
CA CYS A 161 -3.61 -3.22 -9.48
C CYS A 161 -5.07 -3.70 -9.37
N ALA A 162 -5.29 -5.01 -9.34
CA ALA A 162 -6.62 -5.60 -9.16
C ALA A 162 -7.22 -5.22 -7.80
N ALA A 163 -6.50 -5.44 -6.72
CA ALA A 163 -6.95 -5.14 -5.37
C ALA A 163 -7.24 -3.64 -5.17
N ARG A 164 -6.38 -2.77 -5.67
CA ARG A 164 -6.59 -1.32 -5.63
C ARG A 164 -7.83 -0.89 -6.41
N ARG A 165 -8.06 -1.50 -7.59
CA ARG A 165 -9.27 -1.27 -8.37
C ARG A 165 -10.51 -1.64 -7.55
N ASP A 166 -10.54 -2.82 -6.98
CA ASP A 166 -11.69 -3.32 -6.21
C ASP A 166 -11.93 -2.46 -4.95
N GLN A 167 -10.87 -2.06 -4.26
CA GLN A 167 -10.94 -1.15 -3.11
C GLN A 167 -11.55 0.21 -3.48
N LEU A 168 -11.08 0.83 -4.56
CA LEU A 168 -11.57 2.13 -5.00
C LEU A 168 -13.01 2.05 -5.53
N MET A 169 -13.39 0.97 -6.22
CA MET A 169 -14.77 0.76 -6.65
C MET A 169 -15.70 0.57 -5.45
N ALA A 170 -15.32 -0.22 -4.47
CA ALA A 170 -16.09 -0.40 -3.23
C ALA A 170 -16.21 0.92 -2.45
N ALA A 171 -15.15 1.73 -2.38
CA ALA A 171 -15.18 3.05 -1.75
C ALA A 171 -16.15 4.00 -2.47
N LEU A 172 -16.13 4.06 -3.80
CA LEU A 172 -17.08 4.86 -4.58
C LEU A 172 -18.53 4.43 -4.33
N GLN A 173 -18.79 3.12 -4.28
CA GLN A 173 -20.12 2.60 -3.97
C GLN A 173 -20.58 2.99 -2.55
N ARG A 174 -19.68 2.95 -1.56
CA ARG A 174 -20.00 3.40 -0.19
C ARG A 174 -20.36 4.90 -0.14
N LEU A 175 -19.60 5.72 -0.86
CA LEU A 175 -19.81 7.17 -0.90
C LEU A 175 -21.14 7.54 -1.56
N THR A 176 -21.49 6.93 -2.70
CA THR A 176 -22.76 7.17 -3.40
C THR A 176 -23.96 6.59 -2.66
N GLY A 177 -23.85 5.36 -2.12
CA GLY A 177 -24.92 4.73 -1.35
C GLY A 177 -25.19 5.40 0.00
N ARG A 178 -24.23 6.14 0.56
CA ARG A 178 -24.44 6.97 1.75
C ARG A 178 -25.30 8.19 1.43
N GLY A 179 -25.06 8.84 0.28
CA GLY A 179 -25.87 9.94 -0.23
C GLY A 179 -27.34 9.52 -0.39
N GLU A 180 -27.61 8.44 -1.12
CA GLU A 180 -28.98 7.93 -1.31
C GLU A 180 -29.72 7.59 0.01
N ARG A 181 -29.00 7.15 1.05
CA ARG A 181 -29.63 6.89 2.36
C ARG A 181 -30.00 8.17 3.08
N ILE A 182 -29.17 9.21 2.98
CA ILE A 182 -29.43 10.52 3.59
C ILE A 182 -30.61 11.18 2.90
N GLU A 183 -30.67 11.16 1.55
CA GLU A 183 -31.83 11.67 0.78
C GLU A 183 -33.14 10.98 1.17
N ARG A 184 -33.15 9.64 1.19
CA ARG A 184 -34.34 8.86 1.60
C ARG A 184 -34.74 9.12 3.04
N ALA A 185 -33.81 9.44 3.94
CA ALA A 185 -34.13 9.82 5.32
C ALA A 185 -34.70 11.25 5.39
N ALA A 186 -34.14 12.20 4.62
CA ALA A 186 -34.63 13.57 4.54
C ALA A 186 -36.02 13.64 3.91
N GLU A 187 -36.31 12.88 2.85
CA GLU A 187 -37.63 12.77 2.25
C GLU A 187 -38.69 12.21 3.22
N ARG A 188 -38.32 11.19 4.01
CA ARG A 188 -39.22 10.64 5.05
C ARG A 188 -39.46 11.64 6.18
N GLY A 189 -38.45 12.39 6.61
CA GLY A 189 -38.55 13.44 7.60
C GLY A 189 -39.39 14.63 7.11
N GLY A 190 -39.26 15.00 5.83
CA GLY A 190 -40.02 16.09 5.20
C GLY A 190 -41.51 15.79 5.01
N ARG A 191 -41.90 14.54 4.78
CA ARG A 191 -43.29 14.11 4.68
C ARG A 191 -44.00 14.05 6.04
N GLY A 192 -43.27 13.75 7.14
CA GLY A 192 -43.83 13.77 8.51
C GLY A 192 -44.13 15.17 9.02
N GLY A 193 -43.46 16.23 8.54
CA GLY A 193 -43.62 17.60 8.96
C GLY A 193 -44.77 18.37 8.29
N ARG A 194 -45.25 17.92 7.13
CA ARG A 194 -46.38 18.59 6.43
C ARG A 194 -47.76 18.11 6.89
N GLY A 195 -47.87 16.96 7.54
CA GLY A 195 -49.13 16.44 8.08
C GLY A 195 -49.56 17.04 9.40
N ALA A 196 -48.65 17.73 10.12
CA ALA A 196 -48.96 18.24 11.48
C ALA A 196 -49.32 19.73 11.56
N ARG A 197 -49.39 20.46 10.45
CA ARG A 197 -49.74 21.90 10.44
C ARG A 197 -51.10 22.21 9.83
N SER A 198 -51.92 21.20 9.53
CA SER A 198 -53.23 21.39 8.90
C SER A 198 -54.44 21.32 9.85
N ALA A 199 -54.25 21.38 11.16
CA ALA A 199 -55.34 21.34 12.11
C ALA A 199 -55.12 22.34 13.25
N ARG A 200 -55.20 23.64 12.96
CA ARG A 200 -55.60 24.62 13.93
C ARG A 200 -56.25 25.79 13.21
N GLU A 201 -57.50 25.64 13.10
CA GLU A 201 -58.49 26.52 12.52
C GLU A 201 -58.77 27.73 13.36
N ALA A 202 -58.99 28.85 12.66
CA ALA A 202 -60.08 29.80 12.72
C ALA A 202 -60.54 30.31 14.08
N ARG A 203 -60.32 31.60 14.31
CA ARG A 203 -61.39 32.48 14.74
C ARG A 203 -61.12 33.93 14.33
N PRO A 204 -62.09 34.66 13.76
CA PRO A 204 -61.95 36.03 13.31
C PRO A 204 -62.28 37.04 14.41
N ALA A 205 -61.61 38.16 14.46
CA ALA A 205 -62.09 39.38 15.11
C ALA A 205 -61.69 40.60 14.28
N ALA A 206 -62.64 41.35 14.00
CA ALA A 206 -62.78 42.53 13.15
C ALA A 206 -62.16 43.79 13.73
N SER A 207 -62.03 44.76 12.83
CA SER A 207 -62.06 46.22 13.01
C SER A 207 -60.85 46.89 13.61
N THR A 208 -60.30 47.95 13.02
CA THR A 208 -60.88 49.21 12.54
C THR A 208 -59.80 49.98 11.76
N ALA A 209 -60.27 50.76 10.82
CA ALA A 209 -59.53 51.70 9.98
C ALA A 209 -59.05 52.93 10.76
N THR A 210 -58.02 53.60 10.28
CA THR A 210 -58.07 54.92 9.62
C THR A 210 -56.70 55.50 9.26
N PRO A 211 -56.59 56.44 8.34
CA PRO A 211 -55.46 56.58 7.41
C PRO A 211 -54.55 57.75 7.76
N GLY A 212 -53.37 57.76 7.17
CA GLY A 212 -52.38 58.84 7.30
C GLY A 212 -51.30 58.84 6.23
N ALA A 213 -51.59 59.64 5.20
CA ALA A 213 -50.71 60.52 4.38
C ALA A 213 -49.24 60.14 4.08
N SER A 214 -49.01 59.92 2.77
CA SER A 214 -48.05 60.55 1.86
C SER A 214 -46.63 60.85 2.34
N THR A 215 -45.65 60.32 1.61
CA THR A 215 -44.74 61.13 0.76
C THR A 215 -43.91 60.21 -0.14
N GLY A 216 -43.75 60.63 -1.39
CA GLY A 216 -43.12 59.84 -2.42
C GLY A 216 -41.60 59.69 -2.28
N SER A 217 -41.10 58.64 -2.86
CA SER A 217 -39.72 58.52 -3.32
C SER A 217 -39.66 57.57 -4.50
N THR A 218 -39.17 58.09 -5.60
CA THR A 218 -38.85 57.43 -6.83
C THR A 218 -37.99 56.18 -6.60
N GLY A 219 -38.59 55.00 -6.72
CA GLY A 219 -37.87 53.72 -6.67
C GLY A 219 -37.52 53.24 -8.04
N ALA A 220 -36.23 53.14 -8.34
CA ALA A 220 -35.70 52.45 -9.49
C ALA A 220 -36.25 51.04 -9.56
N ALA A 221 -36.79 50.64 -10.69
CA ALA A 221 -37.21 49.29 -10.97
C ALA A 221 -35.99 48.37 -10.94
N TYR A 222 -35.83 47.64 -9.86
CA TYR A 222 -34.94 46.47 -9.85
C TYR A 222 -35.62 45.41 -10.71
N ALA A 223 -34.97 45.12 -11.87
CA ALA A 223 -35.29 43.95 -12.65
C ALA A 223 -35.06 42.71 -11.79
N ALA A 224 -36.07 41.84 -11.70
CA ALA A 224 -35.96 40.57 -11.03
C ALA A 224 -34.77 39.81 -11.62
N PRO A 225 -33.88 39.23 -10.80
CA PRO A 225 -32.83 38.41 -11.32
C PRO A 225 -33.47 37.24 -12.10
N PRO A 226 -32.82 36.83 -13.25
CA PRO A 226 -33.29 35.66 -13.97
C PRO A 226 -33.39 34.47 -12.97
N ALA A 227 -34.45 33.68 -13.10
CA ALA A 227 -34.70 32.52 -12.29
C ALA A 227 -33.37 31.73 -12.13
N ALA A 228 -32.91 31.63 -10.91
CA ALA A 228 -31.70 30.86 -10.58
C ALA A 228 -31.88 29.48 -11.19
N ALA A 229 -31.05 29.15 -12.16
CA ALA A 229 -30.90 27.76 -12.59
C ALA A 229 -30.64 26.97 -11.32
N THR A 230 -31.52 26.04 -11.00
CA THR A 230 -31.40 25.17 -9.84
C THR A 230 -30.03 24.51 -9.95
N GLU A 231 -29.06 24.97 -9.15
CA GLU A 231 -27.76 24.32 -9.05
C GLU A 231 -28.04 22.86 -8.72
N PRO A 232 -27.51 21.90 -9.44
CA PRO A 232 -27.68 20.50 -9.09
C PRO A 232 -27.15 20.33 -7.68
N ASP A 233 -27.99 19.78 -6.80
CA ASP A 233 -27.60 19.52 -5.42
C ASP A 233 -26.22 18.84 -5.40
N ALA A 234 -25.37 19.21 -4.43
CA ALA A 234 -23.98 18.71 -4.35
C ALA A 234 -23.91 17.17 -4.38
N GLU A 235 -24.96 16.54 -3.92
CA GLU A 235 -25.15 15.08 -3.91
C GLU A 235 -25.39 14.50 -5.31
N SER A 236 -26.21 15.16 -6.11
CA SER A 236 -26.41 14.76 -7.54
C SER A 236 -25.14 14.97 -8.36
N ALA A 237 -24.38 16.03 -8.06
CA ALA A 237 -23.07 16.28 -8.68
C ALA A 237 -22.05 15.19 -8.30
N LEU A 238 -22.05 14.73 -7.04
CA LEU A 238 -21.20 13.63 -6.59
C LEU A 238 -21.60 12.33 -7.29
N ALA A 239 -22.86 11.97 -7.37
CA ALA A 239 -23.34 10.76 -8.04
C ALA A 239 -22.98 10.73 -9.52
N ALA A 240 -23.21 11.86 -10.24
CA ALA A 240 -22.86 12.01 -11.64
C ALA A 240 -21.33 11.95 -11.86
N GLY A 241 -20.55 12.52 -10.94
CA GLY A 241 -19.10 12.49 -10.95
C GLY A 241 -18.53 11.11 -10.65
N ALA A 242 -19.11 10.40 -9.69
CA ALA A 242 -18.64 9.10 -9.22
C ALA A 242 -18.67 8.02 -10.31
N ALA A 243 -19.73 7.98 -11.12
CA ALA A 243 -19.81 7.02 -12.24
C ALA A 243 -18.67 7.24 -13.26
N ARG A 244 -18.37 8.50 -13.60
CA ARG A 244 -17.27 8.85 -14.51
C ARG A 244 -15.91 8.62 -13.87
N ALA A 245 -15.76 8.93 -12.59
CA ALA A 245 -14.55 8.64 -11.81
C ALA A 245 -14.27 7.14 -11.76
N GLY A 246 -15.32 6.32 -11.52
CA GLY A 246 -15.22 4.87 -11.53
C GLY A 246 -14.77 4.34 -12.89
N ALA A 247 -15.38 4.79 -13.98
CA ALA A 247 -15.00 4.37 -15.33
C ALA A 247 -13.54 4.78 -15.68
N LEU A 248 -13.09 5.96 -15.23
CA LEU A 248 -11.71 6.43 -15.43
C LEU A 248 -10.72 5.54 -14.66
N LEU A 249 -10.96 5.31 -13.37
CA LEU A 249 -10.11 4.48 -12.52
C LEU A 249 -10.09 3.03 -13.00
N ASP A 250 -11.24 2.47 -13.34
CA ASP A 250 -11.36 1.12 -13.89
C ASP A 250 -10.49 0.94 -15.13
N ARG A 251 -10.59 1.87 -16.07
CA ARG A 251 -9.77 1.85 -17.30
C ARG A 251 -8.27 1.96 -16.99
N GLN A 252 -7.86 2.90 -16.13
CA GLN A 252 -6.44 3.12 -15.81
C GLN A 252 -5.85 1.91 -15.09
N LEU A 253 -6.54 1.35 -14.09
CA LEU A 253 -6.07 0.22 -13.30
C LEU A 253 -6.12 -1.09 -14.07
N THR A 254 -7.09 -1.28 -14.97
CA THR A 254 -7.13 -2.43 -15.89
C THR A 254 -5.96 -2.39 -16.85
N LEU A 255 -5.64 -1.23 -17.44
CA LEU A 255 -4.46 -1.07 -18.28
C LEU A 255 -3.15 -1.31 -17.50
N ALA A 256 -3.05 -0.81 -16.28
CA ALA A 256 -1.89 -1.04 -15.42
C ALA A 256 -1.76 -2.53 -15.07
N ARG A 257 -2.86 -3.21 -14.77
CA ARG A 257 -2.90 -4.66 -14.53
C ARG A 257 -2.43 -5.45 -15.75
N THR A 258 -2.92 -5.13 -16.96
CA THR A 258 -2.51 -5.80 -18.20
C THR A 258 -1.01 -5.64 -18.46
N ARG A 259 -0.47 -4.42 -18.28
CA ARG A 259 0.97 -4.18 -18.39
C ARG A 259 1.77 -4.96 -17.35
N ALA A 260 1.30 -4.99 -16.11
CA ALA A 260 1.93 -5.75 -15.04
C ALA A 260 1.92 -7.27 -15.31
N HIS A 261 0.82 -7.79 -15.84
CA HIS A 261 0.71 -9.19 -16.26
C HIS A 261 1.73 -9.52 -17.37
N SER A 262 1.80 -8.70 -18.42
CA SER A 262 2.77 -8.89 -19.49
C SER A 262 4.22 -8.83 -18.98
N ALA A 263 4.53 -7.89 -18.06
CA ALA A 263 5.84 -7.80 -17.43
C ALA A 263 6.17 -9.02 -16.56
N ALA A 264 5.18 -9.58 -15.85
CA ALA A 264 5.35 -10.80 -15.06
C ALA A 264 5.67 -12.01 -15.96
N LEU A 265 4.95 -12.17 -17.08
CA LEU A 265 5.21 -13.24 -18.05
C LEU A 265 6.62 -13.12 -18.67
N GLN A 266 7.02 -11.90 -19.04
CA GLN A 266 8.38 -11.65 -19.57
C GLN A 266 9.45 -11.95 -18.52
N ALA A 267 9.22 -11.56 -17.27
CA ALA A 267 10.15 -11.84 -16.18
C ALA A 267 10.31 -13.33 -15.95
N LEU A 268 9.22 -14.10 -15.92
CA LEU A 268 9.25 -15.55 -15.74
C LEU A 268 9.90 -16.32 -16.91
N GLY A 269 9.95 -15.73 -18.10
CA GLY A 269 10.67 -16.28 -19.26
C GLY A 269 12.12 -15.80 -19.40
N SER A 270 12.61 -14.94 -18.51
CA SER A 270 13.94 -14.33 -18.61
C SER A 270 15.05 -15.23 -18.08
N SER A 271 16.28 -15.06 -18.61
CA SER A 271 17.48 -15.70 -18.08
C SER A 271 17.74 -15.30 -16.62
N ARG A 272 17.40 -14.07 -16.24
CA ARG A 272 17.48 -13.57 -14.86
C ARG A 272 16.64 -14.42 -13.90
N PHE A 273 15.40 -14.74 -14.30
CA PHE A 273 14.54 -15.61 -13.52
C PHE A 273 15.09 -17.03 -13.38
N HIS A 274 15.65 -17.59 -14.46
CA HIS A 274 16.27 -18.93 -14.40
C HIS A 274 17.44 -18.95 -13.42
N ALA A 275 18.28 -17.91 -13.43
CA ALA A 275 19.37 -17.78 -12.45
C ALA A 275 18.85 -17.70 -11.00
N VAL A 276 17.71 -17.02 -10.76
CA VAL A 276 17.07 -17.02 -9.42
C VAL A 276 16.55 -18.40 -9.05
N ALA A 277 15.91 -19.11 -9.97
CA ALA A 277 15.41 -20.45 -9.72
C ALA A 277 16.56 -21.44 -9.42
N ASP A 278 17.67 -21.34 -10.16
CA ASP A 278 18.86 -22.15 -9.93
C ASP A 278 19.52 -21.84 -8.56
N ALA A 279 19.62 -20.55 -8.19
CA ALA A 279 20.13 -20.15 -6.88
C ALA A 279 19.25 -20.67 -5.73
N LEU A 280 17.93 -20.70 -5.93
CA LEU A 280 17.01 -21.28 -4.95
C LEU A 280 17.03 -22.81 -4.93
N ALA A 281 17.29 -23.46 -6.05
CA ALA A 281 17.51 -24.90 -6.09
C ALA A 281 18.80 -25.29 -5.32
N VAL A 282 19.88 -24.51 -5.49
CA VAL A 282 21.07 -24.65 -4.65
C VAL A 282 20.74 -24.42 -3.18
N LEU A 283 20.03 -23.33 -2.86
CA LEU A 283 19.63 -23.03 -1.49
C LEU A 283 18.72 -24.12 -0.87
N ALA A 284 17.99 -24.87 -1.66
CA ALA A 284 17.14 -25.97 -1.18
C ALA A 284 17.96 -27.25 -0.80
N SER A 285 19.18 -27.37 -1.27
CA SER A 285 20.08 -28.49 -1.00
C SER A 285 21.27 -28.11 -0.14
N GLU A 286 21.83 -26.93 -0.36
CA GLU A 286 23.04 -26.44 0.31
C GLU A 286 22.89 -24.93 0.56
N ALA A 287 22.79 -24.54 1.84
CA ALA A 287 22.71 -23.13 2.20
C ALA A 287 24.12 -22.53 2.27
N PRO A 288 24.41 -21.48 1.47
CA PRO A 288 25.70 -20.78 1.51
C PRO A 288 25.83 -19.96 2.81
N LEU A 289 26.25 -20.61 3.89
CA LEU A 289 26.46 -20.03 5.20
C LEU A 289 27.97 -19.80 5.44
N ALA A 290 28.28 -18.77 6.21
CA ALA A 290 29.64 -18.50 6.62
C ALA A 290 30.15 -19.65 7.52
N ARG A 291 31.40 -20.04 7.36
CA ARG A 291 32.03 -21.16 8.12
C ARG A 291 31.78 -21.07 9.63
N ARG A 292 31.81 -19.86 10.17
CA ARG A 292 31.55 -19.64 11.60
C ARG A 292 30.14 -20.08 12.04
N ALA A 293 29.16 -20.16 11.14
CA ALA A 293 27.81 -20.62 11.51
C ALA A 293 27.80 -22.07 12.00
N GLY A 294 28.70 -22.92 11.48
CA GLY A 294 28.89 -24.29 11.96
C GLY A 294 29.69 -24.40 13.26
N GLU A 295 30.42 -23.34 13.63
CA GLU A 295 31.28 -23.32 14.81
C GLU A 295 30.58 -22.76 16.06
N VAL A 296 29.44 -22.07 15.90
CA VAL A 296 28.72 -21.42 17.00
C VAL A 296 27.41 -22.12 17.31
N SER A 297 27.05 -22.09 18.59
CA SER A 297 25.75 -22.60 19.06
C SER A 297 24.60 -21.74 18.54
N ALA A 298 23.53 -22.39 18.07
CA ALA A 298 22.31 -21.69 17.66
C ALA A 298 21.71 -20.85 18.78
N ALA A 299 21.72 -21.38 20.02
CA ALA A 299 21.18 -20.71 21.20
C ALA A 299 21.94 -19.42 21.57
N GLU A 300 23.23 -19.33 21.22
CA GLU A 300 24.06 -18.15 21.49
C GLU A 300 24.06 -17.15 20.34
N ALA A 301 24.02 -17.63 19.09
CA ALA A 301 24.23 -16.78 17.92
C ALA A 301 22.94 -16.19 17.34
N LEU A 302 21.83 -16.96 17.33
CA LEU A 302 20.61 -16.52 16.62
C LEU A 302 19.76 -15.52 17.41
N PRO A 303 19.47 -15.72 18.72
CA PRO A 303 18.61 -14.81 19.48
C PRO A 303 19.11 -13.36 19.49
N PRO A 304 20.41 -13.05 19.69
CA PRO A 304 20.90 -11.67 19.67
C PRO A 304 20.68 -10.95 18.33
N LEU A 305 20.75 -11.67 17.20
CA LEU A 305 20.51 -11.10 15.87
C LEU A 305 19.02 -10.83 15.64
N ALA A 306 18.16 -11.75 16.05
CA ALA A 306 16.70 -11.55 16.00
C ALA A 306 16.27 -10.38 16.92
N GLU A 307 16.84 -10.29 18.12
CA GLU A 307 16.60 -9.19 19.06
C GLU A 307 17.11 -7.84 18.53
N LEU A 308 18.24 -7.81 17.82
CA LEU A 308 18.72 -6.61 17.15
C LEU A 308 17.72 -6.11 16.10
N ALA A 309 17.09 -7.02 15.34
CA ALA A 309 16.05 -6.65 14.39
C ALA A 309 14.80 -6.08 15.11
N HIS A 310 14.42 -6.67 16.24
CA HIS A 310 13.32 -6.16 17.07
C HIS A 310 13.64 -4.80 17.70
N ARG A 311 14.84 -4.60 18.20
CA ARG A 311 15.30 -3.32 18.76
C ARG A 311 15.27 -2.19 17.72
N ARG A 312 15.75 -2.45 16.50
CA ARG A 312 15.64 -1.50 15.38
C ARG A 312 14.20 -1.14 15.04
N LEU A 313 13.29 -2.13 15.15
CA LEU A 313 11.86 -1.88 15.01
C LEU A 313 11.35 -0.95 16.12
N ALA A 314 11.67 -1.23 17.38
CA ALA A 314 11.25 -0.41 18.53
C ALA A 314 11.76 1.03 18.41
N GLU A 315 13.01 1.22 18.01
CA GLU A 315 13.61 2.54 17.74
C GLU A 315 12.87 3.30 16.64
N ALA A 316 12.55 2.63 15.53
CA ALA A 316 11.81 3.23 14.44
C ALA A 316 10.36 3.59 14.84
N VAL A 317 9.70 2.75 15.61
CA VAL A 317 8.35 3.04 16.13
C VAL A 317 8.37 4.22 17.10
N ALA A 318 9.41 4.37 17.91
CA ALA A 318 9.54 5.51 18.83
C ALA A 318 9.60 6.86 18.09
N THR A 319 10.00 6.87 16.81
CA THR A 319 10.01 8.09 15.97
C THR A 319 8.65 8.37 15.30
N LEU A 320 7.70 7.43 15.32
CA LEU A 320 6.38 7.64 14.73
C LEU A 320 5.55 8.63 15.56
N PRO A 321 4.71 9.46 14.90
CA PRO A 321 3.83 10.40 15.60
C PRO A 321 2.59 9.69 16.19
N LEU A 322 2.78 8.68 17.05
CA LEU A 322 1.69 7.84 17.58
C LEU A 322 0.67 8.65 18.40
N ALA A 323 1.10 9.70 19.09
CA ALA A 323 0.18 10.58 19.81
C ALA A 323 -0.82 11.26 18.86
N ARG A 324 -0.37 11.69 17.67
CA ARG A 324 -1.27 12.26 16.65
C ARG A 324 -2.20 11.22 16.04
N ALA A 325 -1.72 10.00 15.81
CA ALA A 325 -2.53 8.89 15.31
C ALA A 325 -3.67 8.50 16.27
N GLY A 326 -3.53 8.82 17.56
CA GLY A 326 -4.59 8.62 18.57
C GLY A 326 -5.70 9.66 18.55
N HIS A 327 -5.57 10.77 17.83
CA HIS A 327 -6.58 11.82 17.77
C HIS A 327 -7.59 11.59 16.64
N PRO A 328 -8.89 11.74 16.89
CA PRO A 328 -9.95 11.50 15.89
C PRO A 328 -9.94 12.53 14.75
N TYR A 329 -9.27 13.67 14.92
CA TYR A 329 -9.10 14.71 13.91
C TYR A 329 -7.62 15.00 13.68
N ASN A 330 -7.12 14.56 12.54
CA ASN A 330 -5.77 14.87 12.08
C ASN A 330 -5.82 15.51 10.69
N ALA A 331 -6.03 16.81 10.62
CA ALA A 331 -6.08 17.55 9.36
C ALA A 331 -4.77 17.44 8.56
N ASP A 332 -3.64 17.32 9.23
CA ASP A 332 -2.32 17.16 8.58
C ASP A 332 -2.22 15.84 7.81
N ALA A 333 -2.94 14.81 8.24
CA ALA A 333 -2.98 13.51 7.58
C ALA A 333 -3.71 13.54 6.24
N LEU A 334 -4.60 14.52 6.04
CA LEU A 334 -5.29 14.75 4.77
C LEU A 334 -4.38 15.48 3.77
N ALA A 335 -3.29 16.08 4.24
CA ALA A 335 -2.31 16.70 3.34
C ALA A 335 -1.63 15.64 2.47
N VAL A 336 -1.53 15.93 1.18
CA VAL A 336 -0.90 15.04 0.18
C VAL A 336 0.62 15.19 0.28
N ASP A 337 1.21 14.73 1.37
CA ASP A 337 2.65 14.64 1.50
C ASP A 337 3.10 13.17 1.66
N PRO A 338 3.68 12.58 0.58
CA PRO A 338 4.20 11.22 0.64
C PRO A 338 5.27 11.03 1.73
N ARG A 339 5.91 12.13 2.19
CA ARG A 339 6.91 12.08 3.25
C ARG A 339 6.30 11.67 4.58
N GLN A 340 5.03 11.96 4.81
CA GLN A 340 4.33 11.55 6.03
C GLN A 340 4.11 10.03 6.10
N ASP A 341 4.04 9.36 4.97
CA ASP A 341 3.83 7.92 4.88
C ASP A 341 5.15 7.13 4.97
N ALA A 342 6.29 7.76 4.62
CA ALA A 342 7.59 7.10 4.54
C ALA A 342 8.04 6.43 5.86
N PRO A 343 7.93 7.04 7.06
CA PRO A 343 8.30 6.39 8.31
C PRO A 343 7.46 5.14 8.59
N TRP A 344 6.16 5.15 8.25
CA TRP A 344 5.27 4.01 8.41
C TRP A 344 5.65 2.85 7.50
N HIS A 345 6.10 3.15 6.28
CA HIS A 345 6.60 2.13 5.37
C HIS A 345 7.91 1.51 5.88
N GLN A 346 8.78 2.31 6.47
CA GLN A 346 10.00 1.81 7.10
C GLN A 346 9.67 0.86 8.27
N VAL A 347 8.76 1.27 9.16
CA VAL A 347 8.32 0.43 10.27
C VAL A 347 7.69 -0.88 9.77
N ARG A 348 6.91 -0.86 8.69
CA ARG A 348 6.35 -2.05 8.07
C ARG A 348 7.42 -3.06 7.64
N LEU A 349 8.54 -2.59 7.07
CA LEU A 349 9.66 -3.48 6.72
C LEU A 349 10.29 -4.07 7.98
N LEU A 350 10.50 -3.26 9.01
CA LEU A 350 11.11 -3.70 10.27
C LEU A 350 10.22 -4.68 11.03
N VAL A 351 8.89 -4.49 11.03
CA VAL A 351 7.94 -5.47 11.58
C VAL A 351 8.14 -6.84 10.94
N ARG A 352 8.30 -6.90 9.61
CA ARG A 352 8.56 -8.16 8.92
C ARG A 352 9.90 -8.79 9.30
N LEU A 353 10.96 -7.98 9.35
CA LEU A 353 12.28 -8.49 9.74
C LEU A 353 12.26 -9.05 11.15
N SER A 354 11.62 -8.35 12.08
CA SER A 354 11.44 -8.82 13.45
C SER A 354 10.60 -10.09 13.51
N HIS A 355 9.46 -10.13 12.80
CA HIS A 355 8.58 -11.28 12.76
C HIS A 355 9.30 -12.55 12.24
N TYR A 356 9.94 -12.45 11.08
CA TYR A 356 10.64 -13.60 10.49
C TYR A 356 11.93 -13.95 11.25
N GLY A 357 12.58 -13.00 11.91
CA GLY A 357 13.68 -13.29 12.82
C GLY A 357 13.21 -14.13 14.01
N GLN A 358 12.08 -13.78 14.61
CA GLN A 358 11.46 -14.58 15.69
C GLN A 358 10.98 -15.96 15.19
N GLU A 359 10.41 -16.04 13.98
CA GLU A 359 9.98 -17.31 13.37
C GLU A 359 11.13 -18.33 13.24
N VAL A 360 12.37 -17.83 13.00
CA VAL A 360 13.56 -18.70 12.94
C VAL A 360 13.97 -19.20 14.32
N VAL A 361 13.93 -18.31 15.33
CA VAL A 361 14.47 -18.59 16.67
C VAL A 361 13.44 -19.32 17.56
N ALA A 362 12.18 -18.93 17.45
CA ALA A 362 11.08 -19.44 18.29
C ALA A 362 9.77 -19.48 17.50
N PRO A 363 9.59 -20.43 16.57
CA PRO A 363 8.43 -20.46 15.66
C PRO A 363 7.10 -20.54 16.40
N ASP A 364 7.05 -21.24 17.54
CA ASP A 364 5.84 -21.43 18.35
C ASP A 364 5.56 -20.26 19.33
N ALA A 365 6.49 -19.30 19.43
CA ALA A 365 6.41 -18.17 20.37
C ALA A 365 6.55 -16.81 19.67
N VAL A 366 6.18 -16.72 18.39
CA VAL A 366 6.18 -15.44 17.66
C VAL A 366 5.16 -14.49 18.28
N ASP A 367 5.58 -13.27 18.59
CA ASP A 367 4.71 -12.24 19.19
C ASP A 367 3.53 -11.90 18.24
N SER A 368 2.30 -12.19 18.67
CA SER A 368 1.09 -11.89 17.90
C SER A 368 0.95 -10.43 17.54
N ARG A 369 1.51 -9.51 18.35
CA ARG A 369 1.52 -8.06 18.07
C ARG A 369 2.26 -7.75 16.78
N LEU A 370 3.29 -8.50 16.41
CA LEU A 370 3.99 -8.31 15.13
C LEU A 370 3.08 -8.67 13.94
N THR A 371 2.27 -9.71 14.09
CA THR A 371 1.29 -10.09 13.06
C THR A 371 0.21 -9.02 12.91
N GLU A 372 -0.40 -8.59 14.01
CA GLU A 372 -1.44 -7.56 14.01
C GLU A 372 -0.93 -6.20 13.53
N SER A 373 0.28 -5.80 13.98
CA SER A 373 0.98 -4.61 13.49
C SER A 373 1.26 -4.69 11.99
N GLY A 374 1.66 -5.86 11.52
CA GLY A 374 1.88 -6.11 10.09
C GLY A 374 0.60 -5.89 9.27
N LEU A 375 -0.54 -6.42 9.72
CA LEU A 375 -1.84 -6.24 9.05
C LEU A 375 -2.26 -4.76 9.02
N ALA A 376 -2.14 -4.04 10.13
CA ALA A 376 -2.45 -2.61 10.18
C ALA A 376 -1.57 -1.80 9.20
N LEU A 377 -0.28 -2.11 9.10
CA LEU A 377 0.64 -1.42 8.21
C LEU A 377 0.49 -1.81 6.72
N GLU A 378 0.01 -3.02 6.42
CA GLU A 378 -0.41 -3.37 5.06
C GLU A 378 -1.64 -2.55 4.66
N HIS A 379 -2.66 -2.46 5.54
CA HIS A 379 -3.83 -1.63 5.29
C HIS A 379 -3.45 -0.14 5.09
N HIS A 380 -2.56 0.40 5.94
CA HIS A 380 -1.99 1.74 5.77
C HIS A 380 -1.43 1.94 4.36
N ARG A 381 -0.59 1.02 3.89
CA ARG A 381 0.02 1.10 2.58
C ARG A 381 -1.03 1.06 1.46
N ASP A 382 -1.96 0.11 1.53
CA ASP A 382 -2.97 -0.07 0.50
C ASP A 382 -3.86 1.17 0.37
N ALA A 383 -4.27 1.75 1.50
CA ALA A 383 -5.03 3.00 1.54
C ALA A 383 -4.23 4.19 1.00
N ALA A 384 -2.93 4.30 1.35
CA ALA A 384 -2.06 5.37 0.84
C ALA A 384 -1.88 5.28 -0.68
N GLU A 385 -1.67 4.07 -1.22
CA GLU A 385 -1.56 3.84 -2.65
C GLU A 385 -2.89 4.08 -3.39
N ALA A 386 -4.03 3.73 -2.77
CA ALA A 386 -5.36 4.02 -3.31
C ALA A 386 -5.64 5.53 -3.34
N ALA A 387 -5.29 6.25 -2.28
CA ALA A 387 -5.35 7.72 -2.25
C ALA A 387 -4.49 8.36 -3.35
N ALA A 388 -3.27 7.87 -3.53
CA ALA A 388 -2.36 8.33 -4.59
C ALA A 388 -2.94 8.09 -5.99
N ALA A 389 -3.58 6.93 -6.22
CA ALA A 389 -4.22 6.61 -7.48
C ALA A 389 -5.41 7.53 -7.78
N ALA A 390 -6.26 7.82 -6.78
CA ALA A 390 -7.35 8.78 -6.92
C ALA A 390 -6.83 10.18 -7.23
N ALA A 391 -5.79 10.64 -6.54
CA ALA A 391 -5.14 11.92 -6.79
C ALA A 391 -4.49 11.99 -8.19
N ALA A 392 -3.89 10.91 -8.67
CA ALA A 392 -3.33 10.82 -10.02
C ALA A 392 -4.43 10.89 -11.08
N ALA A 393 -5.54 10.18 -10.89
CA ALA A 393 -6.69 10.22 -11.78
C ALA A 393 -7.30 11.65 -11.86
N ALA A 394 -7.35 12.36 -10.74
CA ALA A 394 -7.84 13.75 -10.69
C ALA A 394 -6.98 14.75 -11.48
N ARG A 395 -5.73 14.41 -11.80
CA ARG A 395 -4.84 15.22 -12.65
C ARG A 395 -5.00 14.95 -14.15
N THR A 396 -5.93 14.07 -14.53
CA THR A 396 -6.19 13.79 -15.96
C THR A 396 -6.59 15.08 -16.67
N PRO A 397 -5.93 15.45 -17.79
CA PRO A 397 -6.24 16.68 -18.52
C PRO A 397 -7.72 16.72 -18.96
N ARG A 398 -8.34 17.89 -18.86
CA ARG A 398 -9.74 18.16 -19.27
C ARG A 398 -10.78 17.29 -18.53
N ILE A 399 -10.47 16.87 -17.32
CA ILE A 399 -11.44 16.15 -16.48
C ILE A 399 -12.66 17.05 -16.16
N ALA A 400 -13.86 16.49 -16.18
CA ALA A 400 -15.06 17.23 -15.81
C ALA A 400 -15.04 17.60 -14.30
N PRO A 401 -15.50 18.81 -13.92
CA PRO A 401 -15.47 19.26 -12.51
C PRO A 401 -16.14 18.28 -11.53
N ALA A 402 -17.30 17.73 -11.87
CA ALA A 402 -17.99 16.73 -11.03
C ALA A 402 -17.15 15.45 -10.85
N THR A 403 -16.40 15.03 -11.86
CA THR A 403 -15.50 13.87 -11.78
C THR A 403 -14.28 14.19 -10.90
N ALA A 404 -13.70 15.39 -11.04
CA ALA A 404 -12.60 15.85 -10.19
C ALA A 404 -13.04 15.94 -8.73
N TYR A 405 -14.24 16.45 -8.47
CA TYR A 405 -14.83 16.50 -7.13
C TYR A 405 -14.98 15.11 -6.53
N ALA A 406 -15.58 14.16 -7.27
CA ALA A 406 -15.74 12.77 -6.81
C ALA A 406 -14.39 12.08 -6.49
N LEU A 407 -13.37 12.33 -7.31
CA LEU A 407 -12.01 11.82 -7.07
C LEU A 407 -11.36 12.49 -5.85
N GLY A 408 -11.63 13.78 -5.60
CA GLY A 408 -11.17 14.48 -4.40
C GLY A 408 -11.80 13.90 -3.12
N VAL A 409 -13.11 13.65 -3.15
CA VAL A 409 -13.82 12.98 -2.03
C VAL A 409 -13.27 11.58 -1.81
N LEU A 410 -13.07 10.80 -2.88
CA LEU A 410 -12.49 9.46 -2.80
C LEU A 410 -11.06 9.48 -2.25
N HIS A 411 -10.25 10.46 -2.67
CA HIS A 411 -8.90 10.65 -2.12
C HIS A 411 -8.96 10.89 -0.60
N ALA A 412 -9.84 11.79 -0.15
CA ALA A 412 -10.00 12.07 1.28
C ALA A 412 -10.49 10.84 2.05
N ASP A 413 -11.45 10.07 1.51
CA ASP A 413 -11.91 8.80 2.10
C ASP A 413 -10.74 7.83 2.32
N GLN A 414 -9.89 7.66 1.31
CA GLN A 414 -8.72 6.78 1.43
C GLN A 414 -7.66 7.33 2.40
N ARG A 415 -7.52 8.65 2.53
CA ARG A 415 -6.64 9.24 3.57
C ARG A 415 -7.21 9.01 4.98
N HIS A 416 -8.51 8.98 5.17
CA HIS A 416 -9.12 8.56 6.44
C HIS A 416 -8.82 7.08 6.76
N GLU A 417 -8.82 6.19 5.76
CA GLU A 417 -8.41 4.79 5.94
C GLU A 417 -6.93 4.68 6.35
N VAL A 418 -6.05 5.55 5.82
CA VAL A 418 -4.66 5.66 6.27
C VAL A 418 -4.58 5.98 7.77
N GLU A 419 -5.38 6.96 8.23
CA GLU A 419 -5.40 7.32 9.65
C GLU A 419 -6.01 6.22 10.53
N ALA A 420 -7.05 5.55 10.05
CA ALA A 420 -7.62 4.41 10.75
C ALA A 420 -6.59 3.29 10.94
N ALA A 421 -5.78 3.01 9.91
CA ALA A 421 -4.71 2.02 9.97
C ALA A 421 -3.58 2.44 10.94
N ARG A 422 -3.20 3.72 10.97
CA ARG A 422 -2.24 4.27 11.93
C ARG A 422 -2.74 4.13 13.37
N TYR A 423 -4.00 4.44 13.59
CA TYR A 423 -4.65 4.27 14.88
C TYR A 423 -4.67 2.81 15.31
N ALA A 424 -5.06 1.89 14.41
CA ALA A 424 -5.06 0.45 14.68
C ALA A 424 -3.67 -0.05 15.07
N PHE A 425 -2.61 0.37 14.34
CA PHE A 425 -1.24 0.08 14.70
C PHE A 425 -0.89 0.59 16.10
N GLY A 426 -1.22 1.85 16.40
CA GLY A 426 -0.96 2.45 17.71
C GLY A 426 -1.64 1.67 18.85
N ARG A 427 -2.85 1.19 18.64
CA ARG A 427 -3.59 0.36 19.61
C ARG A 427 -2.92 -0.99 19.89
N VAL A 428 -2.32 -1.59 18.89
CA VAL A 428 -1.60 -2.87 19.02
C VAL A 428 -0.24 -2.65 19.70
N TRP A 429 0.46 -1.57 19.34
CA TRP A 429 1.82 -1.33 19.78
C TRP A 429 1.94 -0.72 21.17
N LEU A 430 1.08 0.26 21.48
CA LEU A 430 1.08 0.89 22.77
C LEU A 430 0.37 -0.01 23.80
N PRO A 431 0.92 -0.21 25.00
CA PRO A 431 0.21 -0.89 26.06
C PRO A 431 -1.08 -0.12 26.34
N GLY A 432 -2.20 -0.81 26.31
CA GLY A 432 -3.48 -0.24 26.73
C GLY A 432 -3.37 0.30 28.16
N PRO A 433 -4.19 1.31 28.55
CA PRO A 433 -4.25 1.74 29.92
C PRO A 433 -4.49 0.49 30.78
N SER A 434 -3.59 0.24 31.73
CA SER A 434 -3.73 -0.85 32.70
C SER A 434 -5.06 -0.62 33.41
N VAL A 435 -6.06 -1.45 33.09
CA VAL A 435 -7.25 -1.52 33.92
C VAL A 435 -6.77 -2.14 35.21
N GLU A 436 -6.41 -1.31 36.17
CA GLU A 436 -6.28 -1.75 37.56
C GLU A 436 -7.62 -2.41 37.91
N ARG A 437 -7.63 -3.73 37.95
CA ARG A 437 -8.67 -4.47 38.60
C ARG A 437 -8.51 -4.16 40.08
N THR A 438 -9.19 -3.11 40.55
CA THR A 438 -9.51 -2.97 41.95
C THR A 438 -10.31 -4.18 42.37
N GLY A 439 -9.66 -5.14 43.03
CA GLY A 439 -10.23 -6.28 43.72
C GLY A 439 -10.95 -5.86 45.00
#